data_ca5eb78d5209c985b8f2af20d414a400
#
_entry.id   ca5eb78d5209c985b8f2af20d414a400
#
_cell.length_a   1.000
_cell.length_b   1.000
_cell.length_c   1.000
_cell.angle_alpha   90.00
_cell.angle_beta   90.00
_cell.angle_gamma   90.00
#
_symmetry.space_group_name_H-M   'P 1'
#
loop_
_entity.id
_entity.type
_entity.pdbx_description
1 polymer ?
#
loop_
_entity_poly.entity_id
_entity_poly.type
_entity_poly.pdbx_seq_one_letter_code
_entity_poly.pdbx_strand_id
1 'polypeptide(L)'
;MFDIRIICDPADEPDITRALTAAFDCDPIQRRPAHNGHRVRLYTKAFHPDPATLLNGAPEATEVGPTAWPTPEDAYATAPGITYEIAWTASTARTLTENPHGNDVDREYWLRKAALLDRIALEHEADGVRNDTAEVAANAARQLIEADQDGKGDYSGDPYGPEHPATLAHPRGYVRQEYAVWSQNQ
;
A
#
# COMPACT_ATOMS: atom_id res chain seq x y z
N MET A 1 -16.84 -11.95 -7.52
CA MET A 1 -16.47 -12.82 -8.66
C MET A 1 -15.98 -11.94 -9.79
N PHE A 2 -14.82 -12.24 -10.36
CA PHE A 2 -14.23 -11.54 -11.52
C PHE A 2 -13.43 -12.53 -12.37
N ASP A 3 -13.25 -12.18 -13.68
CA ASP A 3 -12.51 -13.02 -14.61
C ASP A 3 -11.06 -12.53 -14.68
N ILE A 4 -10.11 -13.47 -14.55
CA ILE A 4 -8.67 -13.22 -14.71
C ILE A 4 -8.21 -13.81 -16.03
N ARG A 5 -7.49 -12.99 -16.81
CA ARG A 5 -6.79 -13.42 -18.02
C ARG A 5 -5.34 -12.98 -17.95
N ILE A 6 -4.42 -13.95 -17.99
CA ILE A 6 -2.98 -13.69 -18.01
C ILE A 6 -2.38 -14.26 -19.30
N ILE A 7 -1.41 -13.55 -19.86
CA ILE A 7 -0.59 -14.02 -20.98
C ILE A 7 0.85 -14.02 -20.51
N CYS A 8 1.46 -15.21 -20.44
CA CYS A 8 2.81 -15.40 -19.91
C CYS A 8 3.61 -16.37 -20.78
N ASP A 9 4.89 -16.46 -20.51
CA ASP A 9 5.72 -17.51 -21.07
C ASP A 9 5.41 -18.85 -20.38
N PRO A 10 5.51 -19.99 -21.07
CA PRO A 10 5.22 -21.31 -20.49
C PRO A 10 6.07 -21.64 -19.25
N ALA A 11 7.28 -21.04 -19.14
CA ALA A 11 8.16 -21.24 -18.00
C ALA A 11 7.62 -20.58 -16.72
N ASP A 12 6.90 -19.45 -16.83
CA ASP A 12 6.37 -18.68 -15.71
C ASP A 12 5.00 -19.20 -15.25
N GLU A 13 4.36 -20.03 -16.06
CA GLU A 13 3.00 -20.56 -15.79
C GLU A 13 2.85 -21.21 -14.40
N PRO A 14 3.78 -22.05 -13.91
CA PRO A 14 3.63 -22.66 -12.59
C PRO A 14 3.66 -21.67 -11.44
N ASP A 15 4.52 -20.65 -11.53
CA ASP A 15 4.67 -19.64 -10.49
C ASP A 15 3.49 -18.68 -10.47
N ILE A 16 3.00 -18.27 -11.63
CA ILE A 16 1.78 -17.47 -11.78
C ILE A 16 0.57 -18.23 -11.25
N THR A 17 0.43 -19.51 -11.59
CA THR A 17 -0.67 -20.35 -11.10
C THR A 17 -0.65 -20.44 -9.58
N ARG A 18 0.54 -20.67 -8.99
CA ARG A 18 0.71 -20.72 -7.54
C ARG A 18 0.35 -19.39 -6.88
N ALA A 19 0.80 -18.27 -7.44
CA ALA A 19 0.49 -16.94 -6.92
C ALA A 19 -1.01 -16.62 -6.98
N LEU A 20 -1.69 -16.98 -8.09
CA LEU A 20 -3.13 -16.78 -8.22
C LEU A 20 -3.94 -17.60 -7.21
N THR A 21 -3.61 -18.88 -7.04
CA THR A 21 -4.31 -19.76 -6.09
C THR A 21 -3.98 -19.46 -4.63
N ALA A 22 -2.87 -18.78 -4.36
CA ALA A 22 -2.54 -18.26 -3.03
C ALA A 22 -3.28 -16.97 -2.69
N ALA A 23 -3.54 -16.13 -3.70
CA ALA A 23 -4.15 -14.82 -3.51
C ALA A 23 -5.69 -14.82 -3.61
N PHE A 24 -6.27 -15.77 -4.35
CA PHE A 24 -7.70 -15.82 -4.65
C PHE A 24 -8.24 -17.25 -4.58
N ASP A 25 -9.52 -17.37 -4.24
CA ASP A 25 -10.26 -18.61 -4.48
C ASP A 25 -10.59 -18.67 -5.99
N CYS A 26 -9.96 -19.61 -6.69
CA CYS A 26 -10.00 -19.69 -8.15
C CYS A 26 -10.68 -20.96 -8.64
N ASP A 27 -11.53 -20.82 -9.66
CA ASP A 27 -11.95 -21.96 -10.47
C ASP A 27 -10.71 -22.61 -11.17
N PRO A 28 -10.81 -23.85 -11.65
CA PRO A 28 -9.72 -24.49 -12.37
C PRO A 28 -9.18 -23.61 -13.52
N ILE A 29 -7.88 -23.33 -13.48
CA ILE A 29 -7.22 -22.48 -14.46
C ILE A 29 -7.19 -23.17 -15.82
N GLN A 30 -7.83 -22.55 -16.82
CA GLN A 30 -7.85 -23.04 -18.18
C GLN A 30 -6.66 -22.49 -18.96
N ARG A 31 -5.86 -23.38 -19.52
CA ARG A 31 -4.71 -23.06 -20.36
C ARG A 31 -5.09 -23.09 -21.84
N ARG A 32 -4.73 -22.04 -22.58
CA ARG A 32 -4.88 -21.98 -24.04
C ARG A 32 -3.60 -21.42 -24.70
N PRO A 33 -3.21 -21.89 -25.87
CA PRO A 33 -2.08 -21.32 -26.62
C PRO A 33 -2.41 -19.85 -27.01
N ALA A 34 -1.41 -18.99 -26.96
CA ALA A 34 -1.52 -17.64 -27.52
C ALA A 34 -1.37 -17.71 -29.04
N HIS A 35 -1.89 -16.69 -29.74
CA HIS A 35 -1.92 -16.67 -31.20
C HIS A 35 -0.52 -16.71 -31.85
N ASN A 36 0.51 -16.27 -31.15
CA ASN A 36 1.92 -16.28 -31.61
C ASN A 36 2.67 -17.61 -31.31
N GLY A 37 2.03 -18.61 -30.73
CA GLY A 37 2.58 -19.93 -30.46
C GLY A 37 3.67 -20.00 -29.36
N HIS A 38 4.23 -18.91 -28.91
CA HIS A 38 5.30 -18.87 -27.92
C HIS A 38 4.83 -18.60 -26.48
N ARG A 39 3.62 -18.08 -26.32
CA ARG A 39 3.03 -17.76 -25.02
C ARG A 39 1.78 -18.56 -24.73
N VAL A 40 1.45 -18.68 -23.47
CA VAL A 40 0.21 -19.29 -23.00
C VAL A 40 -0.74 -18.24 -22.46
N ARG A 41 -2.03 -18.51 -22.56
CA ARG A 41 -3.11 -17.73 -21.97
C ARG A 41 -3.74 -18.57 -20.86
N LEU A 42 -3.79 -18.00 -19.68
CA LEU A 42 -4.45 -18.57 -18.52
C LEU A 42 -5.76 -17.82 -18.29
N TYR A 43 -6.84 -18.55 -18.11
CA TYR A 43 -8.15 -18.02 -17.80
C TYR A 43 -8.68 -18.68 -16.54
N THR A 44 -9.16 -17.91 -15.59
CA THR A 44 -9.88 -18.40 -14.42
C THR A 44 -10.89 -17.38 -13.95
N LYS A 45 -11.92 -17.86 -13.26
CA LYS A 45 -12.78 -17.01 -12.46
C LYS A 45 -12.22 -17.00 -11.04
N ALA A 46 -12.12 -15.83 -10.47
CA ALA A 46 -11.62 -15.63 -9.14
C ALA A 46 -12.68 -15.00 -8.24
N PHE A 47 -12.62 -15.37 -6.99
CA PHE A 47 -13.42 -14.82 -5.91
C PHE A 47 -12.46 -14.22 -4.88
N HIS A 48 -12.87 -13.15 -4.23
CA HIS A 48 -12.14 -12.72 -3.05
C HIS A 48 -12.25 -13.83 -2.01
N PRO A 49 -11.14 -14.30 -1.44
CA PRO A 49 -11.20 -15.30 -0.38
C PRO A 49 -12.08 -14.77 0.75
N ASP A 50 -12.91 -15.65 1.31
CA ASP A 50 -13.72 -15.31 2.47
C ASP A 50 -12.77 -14.88 3.60
N PRO A 51 -12.98 -13.73 4.25
CA PRO A 51 -12.17 -13.30 5.40
C PRO A 51 -11.99 -14.38 6.47
N ALA A 52 -12.98 -15.28 6.62
CA ALA A 52 -12.91 -16.42 7.54
C ALA A 52 -11.93 -17.52 7.06
N THR A 53 -11.65 -17.63 5.76
CA THR A 53 -10.73 -18.63 5.20
C THR A 53 -9.29 -18.16 5.27
N LEU A 54 -9.04 -16.85 5.24
CA LEU A 54 -7.72 -16.25 5.40
C LEU A 54 -7.15 -16.46 6.81
N LEU A 55 -8.01 -16.70 7.81
CA LEU A 55 -7.60 -16.96 9.19
C LEU A 55 -7.10 -18.41 9.43
N ASN A 56 -7.37 -19.34 8.53
CA ASN A 56 -7.07 -20.78 8.72
C ASN A 56 -5.89 -21.32 7.88
N GLY A 57 -5.24 -20.49 7.07
CA GLY A 57 -4.18 -20.93 6.13
C GLY A 57 -2.92 -20.07 6.11
N ALA A 58 -2.80 -19.07 6.97
CA ALA A 58 -1.54 -18.37 7.13
C ALA A 58 -0.53 -19.31 7.80
N PRO A 59 0.74 -19.43 7.28
CA PRO A 59 1.81 -19.92 8.13
C PRO A 59 1.77 -19.07 9.39
N GLU A 60 1.92 -19.69 10.56
CA GLU A 60 1.95 -18.99 11.86
C GLU A 60 2.82 -17.75 11.69
N ALA A 61 2.15 -16.62 11.41
CA ALA A 61 2.77 -15.33 11.61
C ALA A 61 3.11 -15.35 13.09
N THR A 62 4.39 -15.42 13.40
CA THR A 62 4.91 -15.13 14.72
C THR A 62 4.04 -14.03 15.26
N GLU A 63 3.33 -14.28 16.36
CA GLU A 63 2.48 -13.27 17.00
C GLU A 63 3.35 -12.04 17.17
N VAL A 64 3.22 -11.11 16.22
CA VAL A 64 3.70 -9.76 16.42
C VAL A 64 2.79 -9.23 17.52
N GLY A 65 3.32 -9.17 18.72
CA GLY A 65 2.62 -8.69 19.88
C GLY A 65 1.89 -7.36 19.60
N PRO A 66 1.02 -6.92 20.50
CA PRO A 66 0.07 -5.85 20.25
C PRO A 66 0.75 -4.68 19.57
N THR A 67 0.26 -4.37 18.40
CA THR A 67 0.68 -3.40 17.39
C THR A 67 1.60 -2.31 17.93
N ALA A 68 2.88 -2.41 17.61
CA ALA A 68 3.87 -1.38 17.96
C ALA A 68 3.68 -0.07 17.14
N TRP A 69 2.65 -0.01 16.32
CA TRP A 69 2.32 1.19 15.56
C TRP A 69 1.67 2.24 16.45
N PRO A 70 2.02 3.53 16.31
CA PRO A 70 1.31 4.62 16.95
C PRO A 70 -0.18 4.59 16.61
N THR A 71 -1.02 4.90 17.58
CA THR A 71 -2.44 5.11 17.30
C THR A 71 -2.61 6.32 16.37
N PRO A 72 -3.70 6.43 15.60
CA PRO A 72 -3.97 7.63 14.81
C PRO A 72 -3.97 8.91 15.65
N GLU A 73 -4.51 8.85 16.84
CA GLU A 73 -4.59 9.98 17.79
C GLU A 73 -3.20 10.44 18.20
N ASP A 74 -2.30 9.51 18.52
CA ASP A 74 -0.92 9.82 18.92
C ASP A 74 -0.10 10.33 17.73
N ALA A 75 -0.22 9.65 16.57
CA ALA A 75 0.54 10.00 15.37
C ALA A 75 0.22 11.39 14.84
N TYR A 76 -1.04 11.81 14.94
CA TYR A 76 -1.54 13.06 14.36
C TYR A 76 -1.90 14.14 15.39
N ALA A 77 -1.49 13.96 16.66
CA ALA A 77 -1.82 14.88 17.75
C ALA A 77 -1.43 16.33 17.47
N THR A 78 -0.32 16.56 16.79
CA THR A 78 0.21 17.87 16.43
C THR A 78 0.03 18.25 14.97
N ALA A 79 -0.69 17.41 14.20
CA ALA A 79 -0.85 17.61 12.76
C ALA A 79 -1.65 18.88 12.45
N PRO A 80 -1.26 19.66 11.44
CA PRO A 80 -2.06 20.79 10.95
C PRO A 80 -3.45 20.35 10.51
N GLY A 81 -4.39 21.31 10.45
CA GLY A 81 -5.75 21.01 9.97
C GLY A 81 -5.75 20.41 8.55
N ILE A 82 -6.68 19.49 8.28
CA ILE A 82 -6.78 18.77 7.00
C ILE A 82 -6.85 19.76 5.80
N THR A 83 -7.62 20.84 5.93
CA THR A 83 -7.72 21.86 4.86
C THR A 83 -6.37 22.50 4.52
N TYR A 84 -5.54 22.77 5.55
CA TYR A 84 -4.20 23.30 5.34
C TYR A 84 -3.31 22.27 4.62
N GLU A 85 -3.35 21.01 5.04
CA GLU A 85 -2.57 19.95 4.42
C GLU A 85 -2.97 19.69 2.96
N ILE A 86 -4.27 19.78 2.64
CA ILE A 86 -4.76 19.71 1.26
C ILE A 86 -4.14 20.85 0.42
N ALA A 87 -4.20 22.08 0.92
CA ALA A 87 -3.66 23.24 0.21
C ALA A 87 -2.14 23.13 0.00
N TRP A 88 -1.41 22.71 1.03
CA TRP A 88 0.04 22.53 0.95
C TRP A 88 0.40 21.43 -0.04
N THR A 89 -0.22 20.26 0.05
CA THR A 89 0.03 19.10 -0.83
C THR A 89 -0.28 19.45 -2.29
N ALA A 90 -1.40 20.14 -2.55
CA ALA A 90 -1.78 20.54 -3.90
C ALA A 90 -0.80 21.58 -4.49
N SER A 91 -0.35 22.54 -3.67
CA SER A 91 0.63 23.55 -4.08
C SER A 91 1.98 22.90 -4.43
N THR A 92 2.47 21.99 -3.57
CA THR A 92 3.71 21.27 -3.78
C THR A 92 3.65 20.39 -5.04
N ALA A 93 2.54 19.67 -5.23
CA ALA A 93 2.33 18.85 -6.44
C ALA A 93 2.38 19.70 -7.72
N ARG A 94 1.81 20.91 -7.70
CA ARG A 94 1.88 21.84 -8.84
C ARG A 94 3.31 22.26 -9.13
N THR A 95 4.06 22.65 -8.12
CA THR A 95 5.48 23.06 -8.27
C THR A 95 6.33 21.94 -8.87
N LEU A 96 6.11 20.68 -8.42
CA LEU A 96 6.79 19.51 -8.97
C LEU A 96 6.44 19.27 -10.44
N THR A 97 5.20 19.50 -10.83
CA THR A 97 4.75 19.34 -12.23
C THR A 97 5.33 20.43 -13.15
N GLU A 98 5.45 21.66 -12.63
CA GLU A 98 6.01 22.80 -13.39
C GLU A 98 7.53 22.70 -13.58
N ASN A 99 8.25 22.01 -12.67
CA ASN A 99 9.70 21.85 -12.70
C ASN A 99 10.15 20.39 -12.67
N PRO A 100 9.84 19.58 -13.70
CA PRO A 100 10.11 18.13 -13.68
C PRO A 100 11.59 17.76 -13.69
N HIS A 101 12.49 18.71 -13.99
CA HIS A 101 13.95 18.49 -14.09
C HIS A 101 14.75 19.12 -12.93
N GLY A 102 14.12 19.75 -11.98
CA GLY A 102 14.78 20.59 -11.00
C GLY A 102 14.81 20.09 -9.56
N ASN A 103 13.92 19.22 -9.16
CA ASN A 103 13.84 18.75 -7.78
C ASN A 103 13.54 17.25 -7.74
N ASP A 104 14.41 16.50 -7.07
CA ASP A 104 13.99 15.25 -6.46
C ASP A 104 12.78 15.55 -5.57
N VAL A 105 11.73 14.74 -5.69
CA VAL A 105 10.54 14.92 -4.87
C VAL A 105 10.93 14.65 -3.44
N ASP A 106 10.90 15.70 -2.62
CA ASP A 106 11.28 15.61 -1.22
C ASP A 106 10.42 14.55 -0.50
N ARG A 107 11.07 13.75 0.34
CA ARG A 107 10.40 12.76 1.19
C ARG A 107 9.26 13.37 2.00
N GLU A 108 9.41 14.63 2.46
CA GLU A 108 8.36 15.35 3.18
C GLU A 108 7.03 15.39 2.39
N TYR A 109 7.10 15.59 1.08
CA TYR A 109 5.90 15.56 0.25
C TYR A 109 5.18 14.22 0.29
N TRP A 110 5.92 13.11 0.17
CA TRP A 110 5.34 11.77 0.21
C TRP A 110 4.76 11.45 1.58
N LEU A 111 5.49 11.80 2.66
CA LEU A 111 5.05 11.59 4.03
C LEU A 111 3.76 12.36 4.34
N ARG A 112 3.73 13.67 4.06
CA ARG A 112 2.56 14.51 4.34
C ARG A 112 1.36 14.14 3.49
N LYS A 113 1.58 13.80 2.21
CA LYS A 113 0.53 13.30 1.33
C LYS A 113 -0.08 11.99 1.85
N ALA A 114 0.76 11.04 2.26
CA ALA A 114 0.29 9.77 2.79
C ALA A 114 -0.45 9.94 4.12
N ALA A 115 0.07 10.78 5.03
CA ALA A 115 -0.57 11.11 6.30
C ALA A 115 -1.92 11.81 6.12
N LEU A 116 -2.01 12.76 5.18
CA LEU A 116 -3.27 13.42 4.84
C LEU A 116 -4.34 12.42 4.38
N LEU A 117 -3.98 11.52 3.47
CA LEU A 117 -4.90 10.52 2.95
C LEU A 117 -5.28 9.48 4.00
N ASP A 118 -4.35 9.11 4.90
CA ASP A 118 -4.67 8.24 6.04
C ASP A 118 -5.68 8.89 6.98
N ARG A 119 -5.54 10.19 7.30
CA ARG A 119 -6.48 10.95 8.14
C ARG A 119 -7.86 11.05 7.52
N ILE A 120 -7.96 11.32 6.21
CA ILE A 120 -9.24 11.35 5.49
C ILE A 120 -9.90 9.97 5.50
N ALA A 121 -9.12 8.90 5.30
CA ALA A 121 -9.65 7.54 5.36
C ALA A 121 -10.18 7.19 6.75
N LEU A 122 -9.50 7.60 7.82
CA LEU A 122 -9.93 7.39 9.20
C LEU A 122 -11.25 8.11 9.52
N GLU A 123 -11.44 9.35 9.04
CA GLU A 123 -12.72 10.06 9.20
C GLU A 123 -13.86 9.30 8.51
N HIS A 124 -13.65 8.84 7.27
CA HIS A 124 -14.67 8.07 6.56
C HIS A 124 -14.94 6.70 7.18
N GLU A 125 -13.91 6.04 7.71
CA GLU A 125 -14.06 4.77 8.45
C GLU A 125 -14.88 4.99 9.74
N ALA A 126 -14.63 6.07 10.47
CA ALA A 126 -15.38 6.43 11.68
C ALA A 126 -16.86 6.73 11.38
N ASP A 127 -17.13 7.37 10.24
CA ASP A 127 -18.49 7.70 9.78
C ASP A 127 -19.22 6.49 9.14
N GLY A 128 -18.55 5.35 9.01
CA GLY A 128 -19.09 4.15 8.38
C GLY A 128 -19.32 4.30 6.87
N VAL A 129 -18.68 5.27 6.23
CA VAL A 129 -18.79 5.52 4.79
C VAL A 129 -17.96 4.47 4.04
N ARG A 130 -18.63 3.62 3.29
CA ARG A 130 -17.97 2.65 2.40
C ARG A 130 -17.54 3.35 1.11
N ASN A 131 -16.25 3.56 0.96
CA ASN A 131 -15.63 4.11 -0.24
C ASN A 131 -14.21 3.54 -0.40
N ASP A 132 -13.49 4.00 -1.41
CA ASP A 132 -12.13 3.59 -1.75
C ASP A 132 -11.04 4.37 -1.01
N THR A 133 -11.39 5.27 -0.07
CA THR A 133 -10.41 6.12 0.62
C THR A 133 -9.35 5.33 1.38
N ALA A 134 -9.72 4.22 2.01
CA ALA A 134 -8.77 3.34 2.70
C ALA A 134 -7.74 2.74 1.73
N GLU A 135 -8.17 2.36 0.53
CA GLU A 135 -7.29 1.84 -0.52
C GLU A 135 -6.38 2.94 -1.08
N VAL A 136 -6.93 4.14 -1.31
CA VAL A 136 -6.16 5.31 -1.75
C VAL A 136 -5.09 5.67 -0.71
N ALA A 137 -5.43 5.66 0.58
CA ALA A 137 -4.49 5.89 1.67
C ALA A 137 -3.39 4.82 1.73
N ALA A 138 -3.75 3.54 1.58
CA ALA A 138 -2.79 2.44 1.52
C ALA A 138 -1.85 2.55 0.32
N ASN A 139 -2.35 2.99 -0.85
CA ASN A 139 -1.53 3.21 -2.04
C ASN A 139 -0.54 4.37 -1.85
N ALA A 140 -0.97 5.47 -1.23
CA ALA A 140 -0.07 6.58 -0.91
C ALA A 140 1.00 6.18 0.12
N ALA A 141 0.64 5.35 1.10
CA ALA A 141 1.57 4.78 2.05
C ALA A 141 2.65 3.91 1.37
N ARG A 142 2.27 3.09 0.37
CA ARG A 142 3.24 2.30 -0.42
C ARG A 142 4.19 3.20 -1.20
N GLN A 143 3.72 4.32 -1.77
CA GLN A 143 4.58 5.29 -2.45
C GLN A 143 5.64 5.90 -1.51
N LEU A 144 5.28 6.19 -0.24
CA LEU A 144 6.24 6.62 0.76
C LEU A 144 7.27 5.51 1.05
N ILE A 145 6.80 4.28 1.25
CA ILE A 145 7.68 3.13 1.51
C ILE A 145 8.67 2.93 0.36
N GLU A 146 8.21 2.99 -0.89
CA GLU A 146 9.07 2.91 -2.08
C GLU A 146 10.11 4.04 -2.12
N ALA A 147 9.70 5.27 -1.80
CA ALA A 147 10.62 6.41 -1.74
C ALA A 147 11.69 6.22 -0.65
N ASP A 148 11.33 5.67 0.50
CA ASP A 148 12.26 5.39 1.60
C ASP A 148 13.21 4.22 1.26
N GLN A 149 12.74 3.19 0.57
CA GLN A 149 13.57 2.09 0.06
C GLN A 149 14.57 2.57 -0.99
N ASP A 150 14.19 3.54 -1.83
CA ASP A 150 15.08 4.17 -2.82
C ASP A 150 16.11 5.14 -2.19
N GLY A 151 16.09 5.33 -0.86
CA GLY A 151 17.03 6.19 -0.14
C GLY A 151 16.80 7.68 -0.36
N LYS A 152 15.57 8.11 -0.64
CA LYS A 152 15.24 9.52 -0.95
C LYS A 152 15.01 10.40 0.29
N GLY A 153 15.58 10.06 1.42
CA GLY A 153 15.51 10.88 2.63
C GLY A 153 15.73 10.09 3.90
N ASP A 154 15.82 10.80 5.01
CA ASP A 154 16.00 10.22 6.33
C ASP A 154 14.64 9.75 6.88
N TYR A 155 14.51 8.46 7.17
CA TYR A 155 13.38 7.87 7.88
C TYR A 155 13.83 7.35 9.24
N SER A 156 12.90 7.26 10.20
CA SER A 156 13.20 6.73 11.53
C SER A 156 13.44 5.21 11.48
N GLY A 157 12.54 4.50 10.81
CA GLY A 157 12.58 3.04 10.73
C GLY A 157 12.37 2.32 12.07
N ASP A 158 11.98 3.01 13.12
CA ASP A 158 11.78 2.47 14.48
C ASP A 158 10.28 2.52 14.84
N PRO A 159 9.64 1.37 15.14
CA PRO A 159 10.23 0.04 15.32
C PRO A 159 10.43 -0.75 13.99
N TYR A 160 9.85 -0.30 12.86
CA TYR A 160 9.91 -1.06 11.62
C TYR A 160 10.40 -0.20 10.45
N GLY A 161 11.47 -0.67 9.79
CA GLY A 161 11.98 -0.05 8.57
C GLY A 161 11.09 -0.32 7.33
N PRO A 162 11.36 0.37 6.19
CA PRO A 162 10.52 0.27 4.99
C PRO A 162 10.54 -1.12 4.34
N GLU A 163 11.56 -1.94 4.57
CA GLU A 163 11.65 -3.31 4.05
C GLU A 163 11.07 -4.36 5.00
N HIS A 164 10.66 -3.96 6.21
CA HIS A 164 10.19 -4.90 7.21
C HIS A 164 8.84 -5.52 6.79
N PRO A 165 8.62 -6.85 6.98
CA PRO A 165 7.36 -7.50 6.61
C PRO A 165 6.12 -6.87 7.25
N ALA A 166 6.20 -6.37 8.49
CA ALA A 166 5.11 -5.67 9.15
C ALA A 166 4.73 -4.38 8.43
N THR A 167 5.72 -3.62 7.91
CA THR A 167 5.51 -2.41 7.10
C THR A 167 4.75 -2.72 5.81
N LEU A 168 5.15 -3.79 5.13
CA LEU A 168 4.48 -4.22 3.89
C LEU A 168 3.04 -4.72 4.14
N ALA A 169 2.81 -5.36 5.28
CA ALA A 169 1.48 -5.81 5.69
C ALA A 169 0.58 -4.65 6.15
N HIS A 170 1.15 -3.63 6.79
CA HIS A 170 0.43 -2.50 7.38
C HIS A 170 1.00 -1.14 6.94
N PRO A 171 0.92 -0.77 5.65
CA PRO A 171 1.56 0.43 5.11
C PRO A 171 1.09 1.72 5.79
N ARG A 172 -0.19 1.84 6.16
CA ARG A 172 -0.72 3.00 6.90
C ARG A 172 -0.13 3.11 8.32
N GLY A 173 0.22 1.98 8.96
CA GLY A 173 0.95 1.95 10.24
C GLY A 173 2.33 2.60 10.11
N TYR A 174 3.05 2.28 9.05
CA TYR A 174 4.34 2.90 8.75
C TYR A 174 4.24 4.43 8.59
N VAL A 175 3.22 4.91 7.87
CA VAL A 175 2.98 6.36 7.74
C VAL A 175 2.81 7.03 9.10
N ARG A 176 2.04 6.43 10.02
CA ARG A 176 1.80 6.95 11.36
C ARG A 176 3.10 7.00 12.18
N GLN A 177 3.91 5.94 12.11
CA GLN A 177 5.21 5.88 12.75
C GLN A 177 6.12 7.03 12.30
N GLU A 178 6.32 7.15 10.99
CA GLU A 178 7.21 8.14 10.41
C GLU A 178 6.70 9.57 10.61
N TYR A 179 5.37 9.78 10.55
CA TYR A 179 4.76 11.08 10.77
C TYR A 179 4.89 11.53 12.22
N ALA A 180 4.71 10.63 13.19
CA ALA A 180 4.87 10.93 14.62
C ALA A 180 6.28 11.45 14.94
N VAL A 181 7.31 10.81 14.38
CA VAL A 181 8.71 11.24 14.54
C VAL A 181 8.99 12.55 13.83
N TRP A 182 8.54 12.68 12.57
CA TRP A 182 8.73 13.90 11.78
C TRP A 182 8.08 15.12 12.46
N SER A 183 6.85 14.98 12.95
CA SER A 183 6.10 16.07 13.57
C SER A 183 6.70 16.61 14.85
N GLN A 184 7.48 15.79 15.56
CA GLN A 184 8.19 16.20 16.78
C GLN A 184 9.47 17.01 16.50
N ASN A 185 9.94 16.96 15.25
CA ASN A 185 11.19 17.64 14.83
C ASN A 185 10.93 18.92 14.00
N GLN A 186 9.66 19.42 13.95
CA GLN A 186 9.27 20.64 13.23
C GLN A 186 9.36 21.89 14.09
#